data_b6979ed467f47bc00e02d223ce42f79d
#
_entry.id   b6979ed467f47bc00e02d223ce42f79d
#
_cell.length_a   1.000
_cell.length_b   1.000
_cell.length_c   1.000
_cell.angle_alpha   90.00
_cell.angle_beta   90.00
_cell.angle_gamma   90.00
#
_symmetry.space_group_name_H-M   'P 1'
#
loop_
_entity.id
_entity.type
_entity.pdbx_description
1 polymer ?
#
loop_
_entity_poly.entity_id
_entity_poly.type
_entity_poly.pdbx_seq_one_letter_code
_entity_poly.pdbx_strand_id
1 'polypeptide(L)'
;MSFRPFRFVCTFADRLIAFQKSLSLLLLALNLSVVKAEEDGLSTVQNLVIPQFNEDGHLSWELHASQVKAKGQDIFITSDPILYLYTTQTLELTARSVTGEFFLETEQARGTSLLAVVGNGFSANGHDWRWNSFSAKGRNQMIFKRNSKVVFTSGLGDFFVDDLAEKNSICDLDQKEGGHSTRKSPTIPTVALGNYLELISKEESSHLFLLEGNVSIEGDNLFLTCEKVEVLFHKDGNTTNTEIGSISQMDAGGNVVLKQGARTSYAENMALDVKLGTVLLTGQARVVDDEWGEARGERIILEKGNRRARVLGNESVRPRLELPALPDFGFRKKAKKKTQ
;
A
#
# COMPACT_ATOMS: atom_id res chain seq x y z
N MET A 1 47.04 -1.51 -52.46
CA MET A 1 46.44 -2.78 -52.03
C MET A 1 45.87 -2.61 -50.65
N SER A 2 44.53 -2.44 -50.55
CA SER A 2 43.82 -2.15 -49.32
C SER A 2 42.96 -3.38 -48.97
N PHE A 3 43.25 -4.04 -47.87
CA PHE A 3 42.48 -5.14 -47.35
C PHE A 3 41.40 -4.55 -46.41
N ARG A 4 40.12 -4.79 -46.71
CA ARG A 4 38.95 -4.57 -45.81
C ARG A 4 38.72 -5.87 -45.05
N PRO A 5 38.55 -5.85 -43.71
CA PRO A 5 38.05 -6.98 -42.97
C PRO A 5 36.53 -7.08 -43.06
N PHE A 6 36.05 -8.25 -43.38
CA PHE A 6 34.64 -8.66 -43.42
C PHE A 6 34.03 -8.67 -42.04
N ARG A 7 32.89 -7.95 -41.87
CA ARG A 7 31.97 -8.04 -40.73
C ARG A 7 31.07 -9.27 -40.90
N PHE A 8 31.31 -10.30 -40.14
CA PHE A 8 30.40 -11.47 -40.00
C PHE A 8 30.36 -11.86 -38.52
N VAL A 9 29.64 -11.09 -37.67
CA VAL A 9 29.24 -11.53 -36.31
C VAL A 9 27.97 -10.77 -35.98
N CYS A 10 26.80 -11.20 -36.47
CA CYS A 10 25.53 -10.69 -35.97
C CYS A 10 24.29 -11.53 -36.36
N THR A 11 24.44 -12.84 -36.58
CA THR A 11 23.29 -13.71 -36.91
C THR A 11 23.14 -14.93 -36.01
N PHE A 12 24.05 -15.14 -35.06
CA PHE A 12 23.98 -16.33 -34.19
C PHE A 12 23.17 -16.05 -32.91
N ALA A 13 23.20 -14.82 -32.37
CA ALA A 13 22.51 -14.47 -31.13
C ALA A 13 20.98 -14.45 -31.33
N ASP A 14 20.48 -13.90 -32.46
CA ASP A 14 19.04 -13.82 -32.72
C ASP A 14 18.37 -15.17 -32.94
N ARG A 15 19.12 -16.16 -33.46
CA ARG A 15 18.60 -17.52 -33.61
C ARG A 15 18.57 -18.32 -32.30
N LEU A 16 19.44 -18.01 -31.33
CA LEU A 16 19.43 -18.66 -30.01
C LEU A 16 18.22 -18.18 -29.17
N ILE A 17 17.89 -16.89 -29.23
CA ILE A 17 16.75 -16.31 -28.50
C ILE A 17 15.42 -16.86 -29.08
N ALA A 18 15.32 -16.99 -30.40
CA ALA A 18 14.13 -17.58 -31.03
C ALA A 18 13.99 -19.09 -30.70
N PHE A 19 15.11 -19.83 -30.54
CA PHE A 19 15.10 -21.24 -30.17
C PHE A 19 14.71 -21.44 -28.69
N GLN A 20 15.11 -20.54 -27.80
CA GLN A 20 14.76 -20.59 -26.37
C GLN A 20 13.26 -20.29 -26.13
N LYS A 21 12.67 -19.34 -26.87
CA LYS A 21 11.21 -19.08 -26.87
C LYS A 21 10.42 -20.28 -27.42
N SER A 22 10.91 -20.96 -28.44
CA SER A 22 10.28 -22.16 -29.01
C SER A 22 10.36 -23.37 -28.06
N LEU A 23 11.44 -23.50 -27.27
CA LEU A 23 11.61 -24.62 -26.34
C LEU A 23 10.70 -24.47 -25.10
N SER A 24 10.45 -23.22 -24.64
CA SER A 24 9.48 -22.93 -23.55
C SER A 24 8.06 -23.31 -23.97
N LEU A 25 7.67 -23.08 -25.21
CA LEU A 25 6.38 -23.51 -25.75
C LEU A 25 6.24 -25.04 -25.88
N LEU A 26 7.34 -25.75 -26.13
CA LEU A 26 7.33 -27.22 -26.28
C LEU A 26 7.22 -27.95 -24.95
N LEU A 27 7.78 -27.39 -23.87
CA LEU A 27 7.63 -27.91 -22.49
C LEU A 27 6.23 -27.70 -21.92
N LEU A 28 5.50 -26.70 -22.40
CA LEU A 28 4.09 -26.46 -22.05
C LEU A 28 3.15 -27.56 -22.57
N ALA A 29 3.52 -28.23 -23.66
CA ALA A 29 2.70 -29.27 -24.33
C ALA A 29 2.69 -30.63 -23.60
N LEU A 30 3.59 -30.85 -22.63
CA LEU A 30 3.77 -32.18 -22.01
C LEU A 30 2.89 -32.40 -20.75
N ASN A 31 2.18 -31.36 -20.25
CA ASN A 31 1.23 -31.50 -19.14
C ASN A 31 -0.24 -31.35 -19.54
N LEU A 32 -0.56 -31.47 -20.83
CA LEU A 32 -1.93 -31.34 -21.34
C LEU A 32 -2.74 -32.62 -21.11
N SER A 33 -3.43 -32.69 -20.00
CA SER A 33 -4.52 -33.68 -19.82
C SER A 33 -5.82 -33.12 -20.40
N VAL A 34 -6.25 -33.77 -21.50
CA VAL A 34 -7.57 -33.72 -22.12
C VAL A 34 -8.02 -32.39 -22.74
N VAL A 35 -7.72 -32.20 -24.00
CA VAL A 35 -8.39 -31.22 -24.86
C VAL A 35 -9.77 -31.77 -25.26
N LYS A 36 -10.85 -31.16 -24.77
CA LYS A 36 -12.19 -31.32 -25.34
C LYS A 36 -12.41 -30.25 -26.40
N ALA A 37 -12.54 -30.65 -27.66
CA ALA A 37 -13.01 -29.75 -28.72
C ALA A 37 -14.52 -29.51 -28.53
N GLU A 38 -14.91 -28.27 -28.25
CA GLU A 38 -16.30 -27.81 -28.30
C GLU A 38 -16.64 -27.30 -29.71
N GLU A 39 -17.93 -27.35 -30.10
CA GLU A 39 -18.42 -27.04 -31.45
C GLU A 39 -18.12 -25.62 -31.98
N ASP A 40 -17.69 -24.69 -31.13
CA ASP A 40 -17.35 -23.30 -31.51
C ASP A 40 -15.88 -23.09 -31.91
N GLY A 41 -15.08 -24.14 -32.08
CA GLY A 41 -13.68 -24.06 -32.52
C GLY A 41 -12.73 -23.47 -31.46
N LEU A 42 -13.17 -23.24 -30.23
CA LEU A 42 -12.36 -22.78 -29.10
C LEU A 42 -11.80 -23.98 -28.34
N SER A 43 -10.48 -24.12 -28.36
CA SER A 43 -9.81 -25.14 -27.53
C SER A 43 -9.91 -24.78 -26.07
N THR A 44 -10.45 -25.68 -25.27
CA THR A 44 -10.55 -25.53 -23.81
C THR A 44 -9.54 -26.43 -23.12
N VAL A 45 -8.73 -25.84 -22.24
CA VAL A 45 -7.74 -26.55 -21.41
C VAL A 45 -8.16 -26.48 -19.96
N GLN A 46 -8.03 -27.59 -19.21
CA GLN A 46 -8.32 -27.64 -17.78
C GLN A 46 -7.04 -27.72 -16.96
N ASN A 47 -7.05 -27.10 -15.77
CA ASN A 47 -5.94 -27.10 -14.81
C ASN A 47 -4.61 -26.62 -15.44
N LEU A 48 -4.66 -25.48 -16.11
CA LEU A 48 -3.47 -24.90 -16.74
C LEU A 48 -2.57 -24.23 -15.70
N VAL A 49 -1.27 -24.46 -15.81
CA VAL A 49 -0.22 -23.77 -15.05
C VAL A 49 0.78 -23.19 -16.05
N ILE A 50 1.01 -21.89 -15.97
CA ILE A 50 1.95 -21.15 -16.81
C ILE A 50 2.99 -20.48 -15.93
N PRO A 51 4.22 -21.00 -15.83
CA PRO A 51 5.32 -20.34 -15.16
C PRO A 51 6.02 -19.37 -16.14
N GLN A 52 6.47 -18.23 -15.62
CA GLN A 52 7.33 -17.29 -16.33
C GLN A 52 8.60 -17.03 -15.55
N PHE A 53 9.72 -17.01 -16.25
CA PHE A 53 11.04 -16.82 -15.67
C PHE A 53 11.62 -15.50 -16.17
N ASN A 54 12.38 -14.82 -15.32
CA ASN A 54 13.15 -13.63 -15.68
C ASN A 54 14.40 -13.98 -16.49
N GLU A 55 15.19 -12.97 -16.90
CA GLU A 55 16.41 -13.16 -17.69
C GLU A 55 17.48 -13.99 -16.95
N ASP A 56 17.48 -13.99 -15.62
CA ASP A 56 18.39 -14.76 -14.77
C ASP A 56 17.94 -16.21 -14.57
N GLY A 57 16.79 -16.61 -15.13
CA GLY A 57 16.21 -17.95 -15.00
C GLY A 57 15.47 -18.19 -13.69
N HIS A 58 15.18 -17.14 -12.91
CA HIS A 58 14.39 -17.24 -11.70
C HIS A 58 12.90 -17.09 -12.02
N LEU A 59 12.04 -17.83 -11.30
CA LEU A 59 10.60 -17.73 -11.42
C LEU A 59 10.14 -16.31 -11.04
N SER A 60 9.49 -15.63 -11.99
CA SER A 60 8.99 -14.26 -11.85
C SER A 60 7.51 -14.25 -11.50
N TRP A 61 6.71 -15.04 -12.21
CA TRP A 61 5.30 -15.22 -11.90
C TRP A 61 4.80 -16.58 -12.40
N GLU A 62 3.69 -17.03 -11.83
CA GLU A 62 3.03 -18.28 -12.21
C GLU A 62 1.51 -18.07 -12.21
N LEU A 63 0.86 -18.42 -13.31
CA LEU A 63 -0.58 -18.37 -13.47
C LEU A 63 -1.16 -19.77 -13.38
N HIS A 64 -2.08 -19.99 -12.45
CA HIS A 64 -2.92 -21.17 -12.36
C HIS A 64 -4.35 -20.82 -12.78
N ALA A 65 -5.01 -21.66 -13.54
CA ALA A 65 -6.42 -21.49 -13.90
C ALA A 65 -7.12 -22.85 -13.99
N SER A 66 -8.35 -22.91 -13.45
CA SER A 66 -9.16 -24.15 -13.49
C SER A 66 -9.60 -24.48 -14.90
N GLN A 67 -9.91 -23.47 -15.71
CA GLN A 67 -10.25 -23.62 -17.12
C GLN A 67 -9.72 -22.43 -17.92
N VAL A 68 -9.23 -22.71 -19.12
CA VAL A 68 -8.71 -21.70 -20.05
C VAL A 68 -9.33 -21.93 -21.42
N LYS A 69 -9.85 -20.87 -22.03
CA LYS A 69 -10.32 -20.82 -23.41
C LYS A 69 -9.40 -19.87 -24.19
N ALA A 70 -8.78 -20.38 -25.25
CA ALA A 70 -7.96 -19.54 -26.13
C ALA A 70 -8.88 -18.67 -27.01
N LYS A 71 -8.60 -17.36 -27.07
CA LYS A 71 -9.25 -16.39 -27.95
C LYS A 71 -8.20 -15.83 -28.90
N GLY A 72 -8.02 -16.46 -30.04
CA GLY A 72 -6.89 -16.18 -30.94
C GLY A 72 -5.62 -16.87 -30.48
N GLN A 73 -4.44 -16.28 -30.81
CA GLN A 73 -3.14 -16.89 -30.49
C GLN A 73 -2.59 -16.48 -29.12
N ASP A 74 -2.96 -15.29 -28.63
CA ASP A 74 -2.27 -14.64 -27.50
C ASP A 74 -3.18 -14.28 -26.31
N ILE A 75 -4.50 -14.48 -26.44
CA ILE A 75 -5.46 -14.14 -25.41
C ILE A 75 -6.05 -15.39 -24.79
N PHE A 76 -5.95 -15.49 -23.47
CA PHE A 76 -6.49 -16.58 -22.69
C PHE A 76 -7.58 -16.08 -21.74
N ILE A 77 -8.83 -16.52 -21.95
CA ILE A 77 -9.92 -16.30 -21.01
C ILE A 77 -9.86 -17.39 -19.96
N THR A 78 -9.69 -17.01 -18.70
CA THR A 78 -9.48 -17.93 -17.58
C THR A 78 -10.64 -17.93 -16.61
N SER A 79 -10.93 -19.09 -16.04
CA SER A 79 -11.83 -19.29 -14.89
C SER A 79 -10.99 -19.57 -13.65
N ASP A 80 -11.36 -18.95 -12.54
CA ASP A 80 -10.70 -19.04 -11.23
C ASP A 80 -9.17 -18.83 -11.30
N PRO A 81 -8.68 -17.78 -11.98
CA PRO A 81 -7.25 -17.54 -12.09
C PRO A 81 -6.64 -17.20 -10.73
N ILE A 82 -5.49 -17.79 -10.47
CA ILE A 82 -4.61 -17.46 -9.35
C ILE A 82 -3.25 -17.09 -9.95
N LEU A 83 -2.81 -15.88 -9.68
CA LEU A 83 -1.50 -15.38 -10.09
C LEU A 83 -0.59 -15.30 -8.86
N TYR A 84 0.53 -15.98 -8.92
CA TYR A 84 1.59 -15.92 -7.92
C TYR A 84 2.72 -15.06 -8.47
N LEU A 85 3.16 -14.06 -7.71
CA LEU A 85 4.26 -13.18 -8.07
C LEU A 85 5.43 -13.42 -7.13
N TYR A 86 6.63 -13.53 -7.72
CA TYR A 86 7.85 -13.84 -6.98
C TYR A 86 8.87 -12.72 -7.11
N THR A 87 9.60 -12.47 -6.05
CA THR A 87 10.78 -11.59 -6.02
C THR A 87 11.92 -12.37 -5.38
N THR A 88 13.05 -12.48 -6.09
CA THR A 88 14.23 -13.26 -5.64
C THR A 88 13.88 -14.67 -5.13
N GLN A 89 13.04 -15.40 -5.90
CA GLN A 89 12.53 -16.74 -5.60
C GLN A 89 11.60 -16.86 -4.38
N THR A 90 11.23 -15.74 -3.77
CA THR A 90 10.28 -15.72 -2.66
C THR A 90 8.91 -15.28 -3.16
N LEU A 91 7.85 -15.99 -2.74
CA LEU A 91 6.47 -15.59 -3.03
C LEU A 91 6.19 -14.25 -2.36
N GLU A 92 5.89 -13.23 -3.17
CA GLU A 92 5.64 -11.86 -2.72
C GLU A 92 4.14 -11.59 -2.60
N LEU A 93 3.40 -11.91 -3.66
CA LEU A 93 1.96 -11.64 -3.77
C LEU A 93 1.22 -12.85 -4.33
N THR A 94 -0.02 -13.02 -3.90
CA THR A 94 -1.00 -13.92 -4.53
C THR A 94 -2.22 -13.11 -4.92
N ALA A 95 -2.62 -13.16 -6.20
CA ALA A 95 -3.82 -12.50 -6.70
C ALA A 95 -4.83 -13.53 -7.21
N ARG A 96 -6.11 -13.40 -6.82
CA ARG A 96 -7.19 -14.33 -7.18
C ARG A 96 -8.40 -13.59 -7.71
N SER A 97 -8.99 -14.12 -8.77
CA SER A 97 -10.24 -13.60 -9.33
C SER A 97 -11.14 -14.75 -9.78
N VAL A 98 -12.40 -14.47 -10.07
CA VAL A 98 -13.33 -15.45 -10.64
C VAL A 98 -13.07 -15.64 -12.14
N THR A 99 -12.75 -14.54 -12.84
CA THR A 99 -12.47 -14.57 -14.29
C THR A 99 -11.40 -13.53 -14.63
N GLY A 100 -10.66 -13.79 -15.71
CA GLY A 100 -9.67 -12.85 -16.22
C GLY A 100 -9.32 -13.13 -17.68
N GLU A 101 -8.86 -12.11 -18.39
CA GLU A 101 -8.21 -12.20 -19.70
C GLU A 101 -6.72 -12.00 -19.51
N PHE A 102 -5.92 -12.94 -20.00
CA PHE A 102 -4.45 -12.89 -19.93
C PHE A 102 -3.87 -12.75 -21.33
N PHE A 103 -2.90 -11.86 -21.48
CA PHE A 103 -2.19 -11.51 -22.69
C PHE A 103 -0.72 -11.92 -22.49
N LEU A 104 -0.37 -13.11 -22.93
CA LEU A 104 0.94 -13.70 -22.60
C LEU A 104 2.12 -12.95 -23.21
N GLU A 105 2.00 -12.51 -24.48
CA GLU A 105 3.08 -11.77 -25.15
C GLU A 105 3.43 -10.44 -24.47
N THR A 106 2.44 -9.78 -23.90
CA THR A 106 2.61 -8.48 -23.24
C THR A 106 2.72 -8.60 -21.72
N GLU A 107 2.63 -9.81 -21.18
CA GLU A 107 2.62 -10.08 -19.74
C GLU A 107 1.60 -9.21 -18.99
N GLN A 108 0.37 -9.19 -19.49
CA GLN A 108 -0.71 -8.37 -18.94
C GLN A 108 -1.92 -9.24 -18.62
N ALA A 109 -2.73 -8.77 -17.68
CA ALA A 109 -4.05 -9.34 -17.43
C ALA A 109 -5.06 -8.26 -17.08
N ARG A 110 -6.35 -8.57 -17.26
CA ARG A 110 -7.46 -7.70 -16.87
C ARG A 110 -8.70 -8.51 -16.54
N GLY A 111 -9.58 -7.90 -15.76
CA GLY A 111 -10.90 -8.47 -15.44
C GLY A 111 -11.83 -7.43 -14.86
N THR A 112 -13.12 -7.71 -14.92
CA THR A 112 -14.17 -6.85 -14.35
C THR A 112 -14.67 -7.35 -13.00
N SER A 113 -14.49 -8.66 -12.72
CA SER A 113 -14.84 -9.27 -11.44
C SER A 113 -13.93 -8.79 -10.30
N LEU A 114 -14.25 -9.15 -9.07
CA LEU A 114 -13.39 -8.88 -7.92
C LEU A 114 -12.02 -9.54 -8.11
N LEU A 115 -10.94 -8.79 -7.93
CA LEU A 115 -9.59 -9.31 -7.71
C LEU A 115 -9.24 -9.12 -6.24
N ALA A 116 -8.84 -10.19 -5.57
CA ALA A 116 -8.30 -10.18 -4.22
C ALA A 116 -6.80 -10.46 -4.27
N VAL A 117 -6.02 -9.59 -3.65
CA VAL A 117 -4.55 -9.67 -3.56
C VAL A 117 -4.16 -9.83 -2.10
N VAL A 118 -3.23 -10.74 -1.84
CA VAL A 118 -2.65 -10.96 -0.51
C VAL A 118 -1.14 -10.88 -0.63
N GLY A 119 -0.54 -10.01 0.16
CA GLY A 119 0.89 -9.86 0.33
C GLY A 119 1.31 -10.09 1.78
N ASN A 120 2.60 -9.91 2.05
CA ASN A 120 3.11 -10.03 3.42
C ASN A 120 2.80 -8.74 4.21
N GLY A 121 1.82 -8.81 5.10
CA GLY A 121 1.40 -7.69 5.96
C GLY A 121 0.33 -6.79 5.36
N PHE A 122 -0.23 -7.14 4.20
CA PHE A 122 -1.38 -6.43 3.64
C PHE A 122 -2.28 -7.35 2.80
N SER A 123 -3.50 -6.90 2.59
CA SER A 123 -4.39 -7.42 1.56
C SER A 123 -5.06 -6.27 0.82
N ALA A 124 -5.32 -6.46 -0.48
CA ALA A 124 -6.01 -5.47 -1.30
C ALA A 124 -7.10 -6.13 -2.15
N ASN A 125 -8.16 -5.42 -2.44
CA ASN A 125 -9.18 -5.88 -3.36
C ASN A 125 -9.87 -4.72 -4.09
N GLY A 126 -10.51 -5.05 -5.22
CA GLY A 126 -11.25 -4.10 -6.02
C GLY A 126 -11.76 -4.73 -7.32
N HIS A 127 -12.46 -3.93 -8.12
CA HIS A 127 -13.07 -4.33 -9.39
C HIS A 127 -12.44 -3.58 -10.56
N ASP A 128 -12.71 -4.07 -11.79
CA ASP A 128 -12.18 -3.50 -13.05
C ASP A 128 -10.65 -3.37 -12.99
N TRP A 129 -10.02 -4.50 -12.72
CA TRP A 129 -8.60 -4.56 -12.47
C TRP A 129 -7.78 -4.77 -13.75
N ARG A 130 -6.51 -4.35 -13.66
CA ARG A 130 -5.44 -4.64 -14.62
C ARG A 130 -4.19 -5.03 -13.86
N TRP A 131 -3.45 -5.96 -14.42
CA TRP A 131 -2.10 -6.31 -14.00
C TRP A 131 -1.15 -6.15 -15.18
N ASN A 132 0.01 -5.57 -14.93
CA ASN A 132 1.11 -5.45 -15.87
C ASN A 132 2.38 -5.97 -15.18
N SER A 133 3.04 -6.92 -15.82
CA SER A 133 4.39 -7.31 -15.44
C SER A 133 5.39 -6.45 -16.23
N PHE A 134 6.38 -5.96 -15.53
CA PHE A 134 7.57 -5.33 -16.12
C PHE A 134 8.76 -6.21 -15.80
N SER A 135 8.72 -7.47 -16.26
CA SER A 135 9.67 -8.54 -15.92
C SER A 135 11.13 -8.11 -16.12
N ALA A 136 11.43 -7.35 -17.20
CA ALA A 136 12.74 -6.75 -17.44
C ALA A 136 13.20 -5.75 -16.35
N LYS A 137 12.29 -5.25 -15.50
CA LYS A 137 12.57 -4.31 -14.40
C LYS A 137 12.27 -4.90 -13.02
N GLY A 138 11.90 -6.19 -12.95
CA GLY A 138 11.50 -6.82 -11.69
C GLY A 138 10.31 -6.17 -10.98
N ARG A 139 9.44 -5.47 -11.73
CA ARG A 139 8.33 -4.70 -11.16
C ARG A 139 6.98 -5.25 -11.60
N ASN A 140 6.01 -5.19 -10.71
CA ASN A 140 4.64 -5.52 -10.99
C ASN A 140 3.74 -4.34 -10.63
N GLN A 141 2.72 -4.11 -11.45
CA GLN A 141 1.72 -3.09 -11.24
C GLN A 141 0.33 -3.71 -11.27
N MET A 142 -0.47 -3.46 -10.25
CA MET A 142 -1.88 -3.82 -10.21
C MET A 142 -2.72 -2.57 -10.05
N ILE A 143 -3.74 -2.41 -10.89
CA ILE A 143 -4.64 -1.27 -10.90
C ILE A 143 -6.06 -1.77 -10.66
N PHE A 144 -6.77 -1.15 -9.75
CA PHE A 144 -8.18 -1.36 -9.46
C PHE A 144 -8.93 -0.06 -9.69
N LYS A 145 -9.96 -0.08 -10.51
CA LYS A 145 -10.65 1.15 -10.95
C LYS A 145 -11.94 1.44 -10.19
N ARG A 146 -12.40 0.50 -9.39
CA ARG A 146 -13.64 0.64 -8.62
C ARG A 146 -13.60 -0.11 -7.29
N ASN A 147 -14.19 0.52 -6.25
CA ASN A 147 -14.42 -0.07 -4.93
C ASN A 147 -13.14 -0.67 -4.34
N SER A 148 -12.08 0.12 -4.32
CA SER A 148 -10.77 -0.33 -3.90
C SER A 148 -10.63 -0.27 -2.39
N LYS A 149 -10.07 -1.34 -1.82
CA LYS A 149 -9.81 -1.48 -0.40
C LYS A 149 -8.42 -2.08 -0.19
N VAL A 150 -7.68 -1.50 0.75
CA VAL A 150 -6.42 -2.07 1.27
C VAL A 150 -6.55 -2.24 2.78
N VAL A 151 -6.05 -3.35 3.30
CA VAL A 151 -5.95 -3.60 4.75
C VAL A 151 -4.48 -3.87 5.07
N PHE A 152 -3.87 -3.04 5.88
CA PHE A 152 -2.53 -3.22 6.42
C PHE A 152 -2.64 -3.88 7.78
N THR A 153 -2.02 -5.05 7.96
CA THR A 153 -2.11 -5.84 9.21
C THR A 153 -1.29 -5.23 10.33
N SER A 154 -0.16 -4.58 10.01
CA SER A 154 0.55 -3.71 10.93
C SER A 154 -0.12 -2.35 10.94
N GLY A 155 -0.95 -2.07 11.94
CA GLY A 155 -1.66 -0.80 12.04
C GLY A 155 -0.71 0.39 12.30
N LEU A 156 -1.19 1.59 11.96
CA LEU A 156 -0.56 2.85 12.35
C LEU A 156 -0.91 3.25 13.82
N GLY A 157 -1.65 2.39 14.53
CA GLY A 157 -2.16 2.67 15.87
C GLY A 157 -1.07 3.12 16.85
N ASP A 158 0.03 2.38 16.90
CA ASP A 158 1.17 2.71 17.78
C ASP A 158 1.80 4.07 17.50
N PHE A 159 1.61 4.61 16.27
CA PHE A 159 2.11 5.94 15.93
C PHE A 159 1.33 7.06 16.61
N PHE A 160 0.03 6.85 16.84
CA PHE A 160 -0.89 7.86 17.33
C PHE A 160 -1.33 7.64 18.79
N VAL A 161 -0.88 6.56 19.45
CA VAL A 161 -1.17 6.31 20.87
C VAL A 161 -0.27 7.15 21.76
N ASP A 162 -0.87 7.81 22.75
CA ASP A 162 -0.13 8.54 23.78
C ASP A 162 0.57 7.56 24.73
N ASP A 163 1.91 7.63 24.85
CA ASP A 163 2.71 6.86 25.82
C ASP A 163 2.27 7.05 27.28
N LEU A 164 1.41 8.04 27.57
CA LEU A 164 0.89 8.31 28.91
C LEU A 164 -0.32 7.44 29.27
N ALA A 165 -1.06 6.89 28.29
CA ALA A 165 -2.17 5.99 28.56
C ALA A 165 -1.68 4.62 29.09
N GLU A 166 -0.53 4.17 28.65
CA GLU A 166 0.10 2.94 29.16
C GLU A 166 0.61 3.04 30.60
N LYS A 167 1.07 4.23 31.03
CA LYS A 167 1.57 4.41 32.40
C LYS A 167 0.48 4.51 33.46
N ASN A 168 -0.74 4.89 33.10
CA ASN A 168 -1.84 5.01 34.04
C ASN A 168 -2.58 3.69 34.31
N SER A 169 -2.36 2.65 33.52
CA SER A 169 -2.90 1.31 33.77
C SER A 169 -2.04 0.45 34.72
N ILE A 170 -0.89 0.95 35.18
CA ILE A 170 0.04 0.21 36.06
C ILE A 170 -0.10 0.62 37.56
N CYS A 171 -1.13 1.38 37.92
CA CYS A 171 -1.41 1.68 39.32
C CYS A 171 -2.58 0.84 39.86
N ASP A 172 -2.44 -0.47 39.91
CA ASP A 172 -3.13 -1.30 40.91
C ASP A 172 -2.33 -2.58 41.18
N LEU A 173 -1.62 -2.48 42.29
CA LEU A 173 -1.36 -3.45 43.38
C LEU A 173 -1.11 -4.93 43.07
N ASP A 174 0.01 -5.31 43.63
CA ASP A 174 0.38 -6.63 44.18
C ASP A 174 1.23 -7.57 43.33
N GLN A 175 2.46 -7.56 43.78
CA GLN A 175 3.52 -8.55 43.63
C GLN A 175 3.01 -10.00 43.44
N LYS A 176 3.45 -10.60 42.30
CA LYS A 176 4.00 -11.96 42.33
C LYS A 176 4.95 -12.15 41.15
N GLU A 177 6.14 -12.60 41.49
CA GLU A 177 7.21 -12.98 40.58
C GLU A 177 6.75 -14.00 39.55
N GLY A 178 7.20 -13.85 38.32
CA GLY A 178 7.14 -14.95 37.33
C GLY A 178 6.76 -14.49 35.92
N GLY A 179 7.76 -14.25 35.03
CA GLY A 179 7.61 -14.32 33.61
C GLY A 179 7.13 -13.02 32.93
N HIS A 180 8.07 -12.20 32.50
CA HIS A 180 7.80 -11.07 31.55
C HIS A 180 7.37 -11.63 30.18
N SER A 181 6.11 -11.97 30.05
CA SER A 181 5.43 -12.05 28.79
C SER A 181 4.76 -10.68 28.57
N THR A 182 5.44 -9.77 27.90
CA THR A 182 4.81 -8.56 27.33
C THR A 182 3.74 -9.03 26.36
N ARG A 183 2.48 -9.08 26.81
CA ARG A 183 1.32 -9.23 25.93
C ARG A 183 1.29 -7.99 25.06
N LYS A 184 1.80 -8.09 23.80
CA LYS A 184 1.52 -7.09 22.77
C LYS A 184 0.00 -7.00 22.65
N SER A 185 -0.56 -5.82 22.89
CA SER A 185 -1.97 -5.56 22.59
C SER A 185 -2.26 -5.93 21.13
N PRO A 186 -3.41 -6.51 20.81
CA PRO A 186 -3.74 -6.85 19.42
C PRO A 186 -3.71 -5.56 18.59
N THR A 187 -2.82 -5.52 17.62
CA THR A 187 -2.71 -4.38 16.69
C THR A 187 -3.97 -4.31 15.85
N ILE A 188 -4.69 -3.19 15.89
CA ILE A 188 -5.85 -2.96 15.04
C ILE A 188 -5.34 -2.67 13.62
N PRO A 189 -5.79 -3.40 12.59
CA PRO A 189 -5.35 -3.18 11.22
C PRO A 189 -5.77 -1.80 10.71
N THR A 190 -4.95 -1.19 9.87
CA THR A 190 -5.29 0.04 9.16
C THR A 190 -6.00 -0.30 7.85
N VAL A 191 -7.19 0.25 7.64
CA VAL A 191 -8.02 0.05 6.45
C VAL A 191 -8.04 1.31 5.62
N ALA A 192 -7.67 1.23 4.34
CA ALA A 192 -7.77 2.31 3.37
C ALA A 192 -8.79 1.98 2.28
N LEU A 193 -9.67 2.92 1.97
CA LEU A 193 -10.70 2.84 0.94
C LEU A 193 -10.50 3.96 -0.08
N GLY A 194 -10.80 3.70 -1.34
CA GLY A 194 -10.78 4.68 -2.41
C GLY A 194 -11.54 4.20 -3.64
N ASN A 195 -11.80 5.10 -4.58
CA ASN A 195 -12.41 4.72 -5.85
C ASN A 195 -11.41 4.01 -6.76
N TYR A 196 -10.17 4.44 -6.72
CA TYR A 196 -9.05 3.92 -7.51
C TYR A 196 -7.92 3.48 -6.57
N LEU A 197 -7.24 2.40 -6.94
CA LEU A 197 -6.04 1.93 -6.27
C LEU A 197 -5.03 1.47 -7.31
N GLU A 198 -3.80 1.88 -7.14
CA GLU A 198 -2.65 1.35 -7.84
C GLU A 198 -1.66 0.78 -6.82
N LEU A 199 -1.28 -0.50 -6.99
CA LEU A 199 -0.27 -1.19 -6.23
C LEU A 199 0.93 -1.43 -7.14
N ILE A 200 2.08 -0.89 -6.77
CA ILE A 200 3.35 -1.05 -7.48
C ILE A 200 4.32 -1.78 -6.57
N SER A 201 4.76 -2.97 -6.98
CA SER A 201 5.91 -3.61 -6.35
C SER A 201 7.18 -2.90 -6.79
N LYS A 202 7.99 -2.47 -5.82
CA LYS A 202 9.32 -1.90 -6.03
C LYS A 202 10.39 -2.92 -5.71
N GLU A 203 11.61 -2.59 -6.01
CA GLU A 203 12.78 -3.37 -5.58
C GLU A 203 12.84 -3.48 -4.05
N GLU A 204 13.55 -4.49 -3.53
CA GLU A 204 13.78 -4.71 -2.09
C GLU A 204 12.50 -5.00 -1.27
N SER A 205 11.51 -5.71 -1.86
CA SER A 205 10.26 -6.09 -1.17
C SER A 205 9.47 -4.91 -0.60
N SER A 206 9.52 -3.77 -1.27
CA SER A 206 8.71 -2.59 -0.94
C SER A 206 7.54 -2.43 -1.92
N HIS A 207 6.44 -1.89 -1.41
CA HIS A 207 5.23 -1.63 -2.18
C HIS A 207 4.80 -0.18 -2.05
N LEU A 208 4.40 0.42 -3.16
CA LEU A 208 3.74 1.71 -3.19
C LEU A 208 2.25 1.50 -3.47
N PHE A 209 1.41 2.03 -2.60
CA PHE A 209 -0.04 2.08 -2.78
C PHE A 209 -0.44 3.52 -3.07
N LEU A 210 -1.10 3.73 -4.19
CA LEU A 210 -1.70 5.00 -4.56
C LEU A 210 -3.22 4.84 -4.56
N LEU A 211 -3.93 5.56 -3.70
CA LEU A 211 -5.40 5.60 -3.69
C LEU A 211 -5.87 6.99 -4.11
N GLU A 212 -6.93 7.04 -4.91
CA GLU A 212 -7.54 8.29 -5.37
C GLU A 212 -9.08 8.21 -5.33
N GLY A 213 -9.69 9.37 -5.12
CA GLY A 213 -11.13 9.59 -5.14
C GLY A 213 -11.84 9.15 -3.87
N ASN A 214 -12.27 10.11 -3.07
CA ASN A 214 -12.95 9.90 -1.78
C ASN A 214 -12.18 8.93 -0.86
N VAL A 215 -10.90 9.20 -0.68
CA VAL A 215 -10.05 8.34 0.14
C VAL A 215 -10.41 8.48 1.60
N SER A 216 -10.57 7.35 2.29
CA SER A 216 -10.68 7.27 3.74
C SER A 216 -9.75 6.20 4.29
N ILE A 217 -9.04 6.53 5.36
CA ILE A 217 -8.16 5.60 6.08
C ILE A 217 -8.60 5.57 7.53
N GLU A 218 -8.83 4.37 8.04
CA GLU A 218 -9.26 4.11 9.41
C GLU A 218 -8.28 3.13 10.07
N GLY A 219 -7.85 3.47 11.26
CA GLY A 219 -6.97 2.65 12.10
C GLY A 219 -7.24 2.93 13.57
N ASP A 220 -6.39 2.38 14.45
CA ASP A 220 -6.49 2.67 15.87
C ASP A 220 -6.18 4.15 16.11
N ASN A 221 -7.14 4.86 16.76
CA ASN A 221 -7.05 6.30 17.04
C ASN A 221 -6.72 7.18 15.82
N LEU A 222 -7.04 6.72 14.62
CA LEU A 222 -6.77 7.40 13.35
C LEU A 222 -7.98 7.34 12.43
N PHE A 223 -8.42 8.50 11.97
CA PHE A 223 -9.33 8.61 10.83
C PHE A 223 -8.86 9.74 9.92
N LEU A 224 -8.50 9.41 8.67
CA LEU A 224 -8.02 10.33 7.65
C LEU A 224 -8.97 10.34 6.46
N THR A 225 -9.32 11.51 5.95
CA THR A 225 -9.99 11.68 4.65
C THR A 225 -9.22 12.65 3.78
N CYS A 226 -9.16 12.37 2.47
CA CYS A 226 -8.48 13.19 1.48
C CYS A 226 -8.92 12.82 0.05
N GLU A 227 -8.40 13.50 -0.96
CA GLU A 227 -8.66 13.18 -2.37
C GLU A 227 -7.71 12.11 -2.91
N LYS A 228 -6.45 12.14 -2.44
CA LYS A 228 -5.38 11.25 -2.87
C LYS A 228 -4.48 10.89 -1.70
N VAL A 229 -3.98 9.64 -1.65
CA VAL A 229 -2.93 9.22 -0.72
C VAL A 229 -1.94 8.29 -1.41
N GLU A 230 -0.66 8.48 -1.10
CA GLU A 230 0.43 7.55 -1.41
C GLU A 230 0.94 6.93 -0.12
N VAL A 231 1.01 5.61 -0.05
CA VAL A 231 1.50 4.86 1.11
C VAL A 231 2.69 4.03 0.69
N LEU A 232 3.84 4.26 1.31
CA LEU A 232 5.03 3.45 1.14
C LEU A 232 5.07 2.39 2.24
N PHE A 233 5.09 1.13 1.81
CA PHE A 233 5.10 -0.04 2.67
C PHE A 233 6.40 -0.83 2.46
N HIS A 234 7.11 -1.13 3.54
CA HIS A 234 8.35 -1.88 3.51
C HIS A 234 8.23 -3.19 4.28
N LYS A 235 8.91 -4.22 3.77
CA LYS A 235 9.21 -5.44 4.53
C LYS A 235 10.57 -5.22 5.19
N ASP A 236 10.63 -5.23 6.51
CA ASP A 236 11.90 -5.12 7.22
C ASP A 236 12.77 -6.35 6.97
N GLY A 237 13.88 -6.14 6.21
CA GLY A 237 14.75 -7.20 5.69
C GLY A 237 15.79 -7.74 6.68
N ASN A 238 15.77 -7.38 7.97
CA ASN A 238 16.92 -7.58 8.85
C ASN A 238 16.75 -8.60 9.97
N THR A 239 15.66 -9.34 10.02
CA THR A 239 15.47 -10.36 11.06
C THR A 239 15.06 -11.70 10.48
N THR A 240 15.65 -12.76 11.02
CA THR A 240 15.46 -14.18 10.69
C THR A 240 14.07 -14.71 11.08
N ASN A 241 13.18 -13.87 11.55
CA ASN A 241 11.79 -14.18 11.87
C ASN A 241 10.88 -13.41 10.89
N THR A 242 9.81 -14.06 10.45
CA THR A 242 8.70 -13.63 9.62
C THR A 242 8.15 -12.24 10.03
N GLU A 243 8.92 -11.18 9.84
CA GLU A 243 8.45 -9.83 10.14
C GLU A 243 7.45 -9.41 9.07
N ILE A 244 6.28 -9.07 9.57
CA ILE A 244 5.18 -8.51 8.80
C ILE A 244 5.60 -7.12 8.35
N GLY A 245 5.50 -6.83 7.06
CA GLY A 245 5.81 -5.49 6.53
C GLY A 245 4.99 -4.38 7.20
N SER A 246 5.50 -3.17 7.19
CA SER A 246 4.91 -2.02 7.85
C SER A 246 4.86 -0.77 6.96
N ILE A 247 3.94 0.15 7.27
CA ILE A 247 3.88 1.46 6.64
C ILE A 247 5.09 2.27 7.13
N SER A 248 5.85 2.86 6.20
CA SER A 248 7.00 3.72 6.50
C SER A 248 6.71 5.20 6.28
N GLN A 249 5.96 5.51 5.22
CA GLN A 249 5.61 6.88 4.84
C GLN A 249 4.18 6.92 4.29
N MET A 250 3.51 8.06 4.46
CA MET A 250 2.21 8.33 3.89
C MET A 250 2.13 9.80 3.49
N ASP A 251 1.82 10.07 2.22
CA ASP A 251 1.61 11.40 1.68
C ASP A 251 0.16 11.55 1.22
N ALA A 252 -0.61 12.44 1.87
CA ALA A 252 -2.00 12.70 1.53
C ALA A 252 -2.16 14.11 0.98
N GLY A 253 -3.06 14.27 0.01
CA GLY A 253 -3.34 15.55 -0.64
C GLY A 253 -4.81 15.74 -1.00
N GLY A 254 -5.22 17.00 -1.03
CA GLY A 254 -6.58 17.44 -1.34
C GLY A 254 -7.53 17.33 -0.15
N ASN A 255 -7.88 18.47 0.44
CA ASN A 255 -8.86 18.56 1.53
C ASN A 255 -8.61 17.57 2.70
N VAL A 256 -7.37 17.51 3.15
CA VAL A 256 -6.95 16.56 4.19
C VAL A 256 -7.62 16.88 5.51
N VAL A 257 -8.32 15.90 6.10
CA VAL A 257 -8.87 15.94 7.45
C VAL A 257 -8.35 14.74 8.22
N LEU A 258 -7.55 14.98 9.25
CA LEU A 258 -6.99 13.96 10.14
C LEU A 258 -7.61 14.09 11.53
N LYS A 259 -8.26 13.03 12.01
CA LYS A 259 -8.82 12.94 13.38
C LYS A 259 -8.01 11.95 14.21
N GLN A 260 -7.66 12.37 15.41
CA GLN A 260 -6.87 11.62 16.39
C GLN A 260 -7.44 11.87 17.79
N GLY A 261 -8.29 10.99 18.28
CA GLY A 261 -8.99 11.22 19.54
C GLY A 261 -9.77 12.54 19.52
N ALA A 262 -9.47 13.44 20.47
CA ALA A 262 -10.08 14.77 20.59
C ALA A 262 -9.53 15.80 19.59
N ARG A 263 -8.46 15.48 18.85
CA ARG A 263 -7.79 16.39 17.92
C ARG A 263 -8.29 16.19 16.49
N THR A 264 -8.59 17.29 15.81
CA THR A 264 -8.88 17.32 14.38
C THR A 264 -7.94 18.28 13.67
N SER A 265 -7.26 17.81 12.64
CA SER A 265 -6.33 18.58 11.82
C SER A 265 -6.86 18.73 10.41
N TYR A 266 -6.66 19.90 9.82
CA TYR A 266 -7.05 20.25 8.46
C TYR A 266 -5.86 20.80 7.71
N ALA A 267 -5.66 20.42 6.44
CA ALA A 267 -4.60 20.92 5.59
C ALA A 267 -4.91 20.65 4.10
N GLU A 268 -4.15 21.26 3.20
CA GLU A 268 -4.18 20.88 1.79
C GLU A 268 -3.38 19.59 1.56
N ASN A 269 -2.24 19.44 2.27
CA ASN A 269 -1.39 18.25 2.18
C ASN A 269 -0.91 17.82 3.56
N MET A 270 -0.67 16.52 3.71
CA MET A 270 -0.10 15.89 4.89
C MET A 270 0.99 14.92 4.48
N ALA A 271 2.13 14.97 5.16
CA ALA A 271 3.18 13.97 5.06
C ALA A 271 3.43 13.34 6.43
N LEU A 272 3.30 12.02 6.50
CA LEU A 272 3.61 11.21 7.68
C LEU A 272 4.91 10.45 7.43
N ASP A 273 5.87 10.60 8.32
CA ASP A 273 7.09 9.79 8.38
C ASP A 273 7.10 9.00 9.69
N VAL A 274 6.91 7.69 9.58
CA VAL A 274 6.84 6.79 10.74
C VAL A 274 8.18 6.69 11.45
N LYS A 275 9.29 6.71 10.70
CA LYS A 275 10.64 6.61 11.23
C LYS A 275 11.05 7.86 12.02
N LEU A 276 10.73 9.04 11.49
CA LEU A 276 10.96 10.31 12.18
C LEU A 276 9.95 10.58 13.29
N GLY A 277 8.82 9.86 13.30
CA GLY A 277 7.76 10.09 14.25
C GLY A 277 7.07 11.44 14.07
N THR A 278 6.88 11.89 12.81
CA THR A 278 6.35 13.23 12.52
C THR A 278 5.21 13.21 11.52
N VAL A 279 4.23 14.10 11.72
CA VAL A 279 3.22 14.48 10.74
C VAL A 279 3.42 15.94 10.38
N LEU A 280 3.68 16.22 9.12
CA LEU A 280 3.76 17.56 8.56
C LEU A 280 2.46 17.89 7.84
N LEU A 281 1.78 18.93 8.27
CA LEU A 281 0.59 19.50 7.64
C LEU A 281 0.99 20.79 6.91
N THR A 282 0.59 20.95 5.65
CA THR A 282 0.93 22.12 4.81
C THR A 282 -0.27 22.62 4.03
N GLY A 283 -0.25 23.93 3.71
CA GLY A 283 -1.34 24.61 3.01
C GLY A 283 -2.50 24.93 3.95
N GLN A 284 -2.48 26.14 4.51
CA GLN A 284 -3.51 26.64 5.45
C GLN A 284 -3.79 25.66 6.62
N ALA A 285 -2.70 25.10 7.17
CA ALA A 285 -2.79 24.09 8.20
C ALA A 285 -3.49 24.62 9.47
N ARG A 286 -4.43 23.82 9.99
CA ARG A 286 -5.24 24.12 11.16
C ARG A 286 -5.35 22.87 12.01
N VAL A 287 -5.13 23.01 13.31
CA VAL A 287 -5.32 21.94 14.30
C VAL A 287 -6.26 22.45 15.37
N VAL A 288 -7.33 21.70 15.63
CA VAL A 288 -8.31 21.97 16.68
C VAL A 288 -8.22 20.84 17.69
N ASP A 289 -8.08 21.19 18.94
CA ASP A 289 -8.03 20.27 20.06
C ASP A 289 -8.99 20.77 21.15
N ASP A 290 -9.83 19.89 21.67
CA ASP A 290 -10.88 20.26 22.60
C ASP A 290 -10.31 20.79 23.94
N GLU A 291 -9.11 20.34 24.33
CA GLU A 291 -8.45 20.77 25.57
C GLU A 291 -7.51 21.98 25.37
N TRP A 292 -6.83 22.04 24.24
CA TRP A 292 -5.71 22.98 24.01
C TRP A 292 -6.08 24.15 23.11
N GLY A 293 -7.28 24.11 22.49
CA GLY A 293 -7.78 25.16 21.61
C GLY A 293 -7.36 24.96 20.14
N GLU A 294 -7.10 26.05 19.43
CA GLU A 294 -6.88 26.04 18.01
C GLU A 294 -5.54 26.66 17.61
N ALA A 295 -4.80 25.97 16.74
CA ALA A 295 -3.58 26.46 16.12
C ALA A 295 -3.75 26.56 14.61
N ARG A 296 -3.28 27.66 13.99
CA ARG A 296 -3.29 27.89 12.53
C ARG A 296 -1.95 28.40 12.04
N GLY A 297 -1.54 27.95 10.87
CA GLY A 297 -0.30 28.41 10.22
C GLY A 297 -0.18 27.90 8.81
N GLU A 298 0.89 28.27 8.13
CA GLU A 298 1.23 27.72 6.80
C GLU A 298 1.63 26.25 6.89
N ARG A 299 2.38 25.91 7.96
CA ARG A 299 2.84 24.56 8.25
C ARG A 299 2.68 24.26 9.73
N ILE A 300 2.23 23.04 10.03
CA ILE A 300 2.16 22.52 11.40
C ILE A 300 2.86 21.17 11.43
N ILE A 301 3.79 21.00 12.36
CA ILE A 301 4.48 19.71 12.58
C ILE A 301 3.96 19.14 13.89
N LEU A 302 3.40 17.94 13.83
CA LEU A 302 2.98 17.13 14.98
C LEU A 302 4.04 16.06 15.22
N GLU A 303 4.51 15.92 16.47
CA GLU A 303 5.53 14.93 16.85
C GLU A 303 4.88 13.76 17.61
N LYS A 304 5.30 12.51 17.34
CA LYS A 304 4.84 11.30 18.03
C LYS A 304 5.18 11.40 19.54
N GLY A 305 4.25 10.96 20.40
CA GLY A 305 4.47 10.85 21.85
C GLY A 305 4.64 12.17 22.60
N ASN A 306 4.93 13.24 21.89
CA ASN A 306 5.02 14.58 22.46
C ASN A 306 3.80 15.37 22.02
N ARG A 307 2.80 15.60 22.79
CA ARG A 307 1.65 16.48 22.44
C ARG A 307 2.09 17.86 21.92
N ARG A 308 3.30 17.92 21.34
CA ARG A 308 3.91 19.14 20.83
C ARG A 308 3.50 19.36 19.39
N ALA A 309 2.91 20.51 19.14
CA ALA A 309 2.70 21.03 17.79
C ALA A 309 3.63 22.24 17.58
N ARG A 310 4.38 22.25 16.48
CA ARG A 310 5.15 23.43 16.04
C ARG A 310 4.39 24.09 14.90
N VAL A 311 4.00 25.33 15.10
CA VAL A 311 3.27 26.11 14.10
C VAL A 311 4.24 27.08 13.44
N LEU A 312 4.35 26.98 12.12
CA LEU A 312 5.26 27.80 11.31
C LEU A 312 4.40 28.68 10.37
N GLY A 313 4.74 29.94 10.30
CA GLY A 313 4.21 30.87 9.31
C GLY A 313 5.15 31.05 8.13
N ASN A 314 4.73 31.91 7.20
CA ASN A 314 5.54 32.44 6.12
C ASN A 314 5.39 33.97 6.09
N GLU A 315 5.92 34.63 5.06
CA GLU A 315 5.82 36.10 4.92
C GLU A 315 4.37 36.62 4.87
N SER A 316 3.43 35.80 4.39
CA SER A 316 2.02 36.17 4.20
C SER A 316 1.12 35.68 5.34
N VAL A 317 1.46 34.54 5.98
CA VAL A 317 0.64 33.89 7.01
C VAL A 317 1.39 33.87 8.34
N ARG A 318 0.89 34.62 9.32
CA ARG A 318 1.41 34.59 10.69
C ARG A 318 0.82 33.43 11.46
N PRO A 319 1.63 32.70 12.26
CA PRO A 319 1.11 31.69 13.18
C PRO A 319 0.09 32.30 14.15
N ARG A 320 -1.00 31.61 14.38
CA ARG A 320 -2.06 32.01 15.34
C ARG A 320 -2.34 30.85 16.27
N LEU A 321 -2.44 31.15 17.55
CA LEU A 321 -2.86 30.22 18.60
C LEU A 321 -4.04 30.86 19.36
N GLU A 322 -5.15 30.14 19.40
CA GLU A 322 -6.33 30.50 20.19
C GLU A 322 -6.45 29.50 21.34
N LEU A 323 -6.22 29.96 22.55
CA LEU A 323 -6.35 29.15 23.75
C LEU A 323 -7.78 29.15 24.25
N PRO A 324 -8.26 28.07 24.89
CA PRO A 324 -9.54 28.08 25.59
C PRO A 324 -9.53 29.14 26.68
N ALA A 325 -10.73 29.57 27.07
CA ALA A 325 -10.88 30.58 28.14
C ALA A 325 -10.14 30.13 29.41
N LEU A 326 -9.18 30.92 29.83
CA LEU A 326 -8.48 30.64 31.08
C LEU A 326 -9.47 30.66 32.24
N PRO A 327 -9.37 29.74 33.21
CA PRO A 327 -10.17 29.77 34.41
C PRO A 327 -9.97 31.11 35.12
N ASP A 328 -11.03 31.63 35.78
CA ASP A 328 -10.96 32.89 36.48
C ASP A 328 -10.03 32.79 37.70
N PHE A 329 -8.78 33.17 37.50
CA PHE A 329 -7.77 33.20 38.58
C PHE A 329 -8.04 34.27 39.67
N GLY A 330 -9.22 34.87 39.70
CA GLY A 330 -9.59 35.84 40.71
C GLY A 330 -8.99 37.23 40.51
N PHE A 331 -8.34 37.51 39.36
CA PHE A 331 -7.76 38.84 39.06
C PHE A 331 -8.78 39.87 38.57
N ARG A 332 -10.06 39.54 38.49
CA ARG A 332 -11.11 40.56 38.21
C ARG A 332 -11.18 41.51 39.36
N LYS A 333 -10.71 42.75 39.17
CA LYS A 333 -10.95 43.87 40.11
C LYS A 333 -12.45 43.98 40.30
N LYS A 334 -12.95 43.72 41.53
CA LYS A 334 -14.33 43.99 41.91
C LYS A 334 -14.63 45.45 41.56
N ALA A 335 -15.52 45.67 40.60
CA ALA A 335 -15.99 47.00 40.27
C ALA A 335 -16.55 47.61 41.57
N LYS A 336 -15.96 48.72 42.08
CA LYS A 336 -16.50 49.49 43.23
C LYS A 336 -17.88 49.90 42.84
N LYS A 337 -18.90 49.35 43.52
CA LYS A 337 -20.25 49.93 43.51
C LYS A 337 -20.13 51.39 43.97
N LYS A 338 -20.37 52.32 43.06
CA LYS A 338 -20.67 53.72 43.45
C LYS A 338 -22.03 53.70 44.12
N THR A 339 -22.01 53.85 45.45
CA THR A 339 -23.21 54.19 46.25
C THR A 339 -23.54 55.65 45.93
N GLN A 340 -24.71 55.90 45.37
CA GLN A 340 -25.37 57.24 45.36
C GLN A 340 -26.02 57.48 46.70
#